data_15eb8a44df41c9512a3d12f29c05c403
#
_entry.id   15eb8a44df41c9512a3d12f29c05c403
#
_cell.length_a   1.000
_cell.length_b   1.000
_cell.length_c   1.000
_cell.angle_alpha   90.00
_cell.angle_beta   90.00
_cell.angle_gamma   90.00
#
_symmetry.space_group_name_H-M   'P 1'
#
loop_
_entity.id
_entity.type
_entity.pdbx_description
1 polymer ?
#
loop_
_entity_poly.entity_id
_entity_poly.type
_entity_poly.pdbx_seq_one_letter_code
_entity_poly.pdbx_strand_id
1 'polypeptide(L)'
;SVMCIRDSLSCISFYFQNVVAPKAQMKLWTLLVSMKQTSPELDIPEGVFYDEIEGYNIYVKQKDRKTGMLKDILIYNFSDGFENAHIIWASEGKMEMTADKQHLYLHLYNGEQFENLKSQSISSNNVPYRRETFREKHTIIEFDGGFNMVDGSFLSDRSDSKNMVEISHSIDSLTFRGDSIGRSLYSEIKSSAYRDIDLTKKDSVKMIESHMTIINADSLFSSYTLSEKDKTLGNAAERAESLASEWNMKSYPTTDVDNNIRKHKADWHKKITLSLSCMIFFFIGAPLGAIIRKGGLGMPVVISVLIFVIYYIIDSGATRVAKSGEMDMVLGVWMSTLVLAPLGAFFTYKSNNDSVVFNAEVYINFFRMLLGLRPSRHVFKKEVIIEDPDYPNILARLDDLCNECQIYDLSLIHI
;
A
#
# COMPACT_ATOMS: atom_id res chain seq x y z
N SER A 1 -18.44 32.50 -12.35
CA SER A 1 -17.25 32.52 -11.47
C SER A 1 -16.98 31.17 -10.76
N VAL A 2 -18.03 30.47 -10.30
CA VAL A 2 -17.90 29.18 -9.58
C VAL A 2 -17.29 28.07 -10.47
N MET A 3 -17.60 28.02 -11.75
CA MET A 3 -17.01 27.07 -12.70
C MET A 3 -15.50 27.26 -12.84
N CYS A 4 -15.02 28.51 -12.93
CA CYS A 4 -13.58 28.78 -13.02
C CYS A 4 -12.82 28.36 -11.76
N ILE A 5 -13.42 28.52 -10.57
CA ILE A 5 -12.80 28.09 -9.29
C ILE A 5 -12.63 26.58 -9.26
N ARG A 6 -13.64 25.82 -9.69
CA ARG A 6 -13.60 24.35 -9.77
C ARG A 6 -12.50 23.86 -10.71
N ASP A 7 -12.45 24.41 -11.92
CA ASP A 7 -11.49 23.99 -12.93
C ASP A 7 -10.07 24.35 -12.50
N SER A 8 -9.91 25.55 -11.91
CA SER A 8 -8.63 25.98 -11.32
C SER A 8 -8.18 25.04 -10.19
N LEU A 9 -9.10 24.62 -9.32
CA LEU A 9 -8.77 23.71 -8.20
C LEU A 9 -8.32 22.34 -8.71
N SER A 10 -8.95 21.79 -9.76
CA SER A 10 -8.53 20.53 -10.39
C SER A 10 -7.15 20.65 -11.03
N CYS A 11 -6.88 21.76 -11.74
CA CYS A 11 -5.57 22.02 -12.34
C CYS A 11 -4.48 22.19 -11.26
N ILE A 12 -4.76 22.90 -10.18
CA ILE A 12 -3.84 23.06 -9.05
C ILE A 12 -3.59 21.69 -8.38
N SER A 13 -4.63 20.88 -8.20
CA SER A 13 -4.49 19.53 -7.66
C SER A 13 -3.60 18.66 -8.55
N PHE A 14 -3.75 18.72 -9.86
CA PHE A 14 -2.89 18.00 -10.81
C PHE A 14 -1.44 18.49 -10.74
N TYR A 15 -1.21 19.80 -10.74
CA TYR A 15 0.12 20.37 -10.59
C TYR A 15 0.77 19.93 -9.29
N PHE A 16 0.02 19.99 -8.19
CA PHE A 16 0.51 19.55 -6.88
C PHE A 16 0.93 18.08 -6.91
N GLN A 17 0.09 17.18 -7.46
CA GLN A 17 0.37 15.75 -7.55
C GLN A 17 1.55 15.41 -8.47
N ASN A 18 1.75 16.22 -9.52
CA ASN A 18 2.79 15.93 -10.51
C ASN A 18 4.15 16.57 -10.20
N VAL A 19 4.17 17.71 -9.51
CA VAL A 19 5.40 18.49 -9.30
C VAL A 19 5.76 18.61 -7.83
N VAL A 20 4.79 18.97 -6.97
CA VAL A 20 5.09 19.27 -5.56
C VAL A 20 5.19 17.99 -4.74
N ALA A 21 4.21 17.11 -4.87
CA ALA A 21 4.15 15.87 -4.09
C ALA A 21 5.36 14.95 -4.31
N PRO A 22 5.87 14.68 -5.52
CA PRO A 22 7.06 13.87 -5.72
C PRO A 22 8.29 14.42 -5.01
N LYS A 23 8.52 15.74 -5.14
CA LYS A 23 9.65 16.41 -4.47
C LYS A 23 9.52 16.37 -2.95
N ALA A 24 8.32 16.54 -2.43
CA ALA A 24 8.05 16.45 -1.00
C ALA A 24 8.25 15.03 -0.48
N GLN A 25 7.77 14.02 -1.21
CA GLN A 25 7.96 12.60 -0.88
C GLN A 25 9.43 12.22 -0.87
N MET A 26 10.20 12.61 -1.88
CA MET A 26 11.64 12.37 -1.92
C MET A 26 12.32 12.95 -0.67
N LYS A 27 12.08 14.22 -0.36
CA LYS A 27 12.65 14.86 0.83
C LYS A 27 12.22 14.18 2.13
N LEU A 28 10.96 13.80 2.24
CA LEU A 28 10.44 13.10 3.42
C LEU A 28 11.16 11.76 3.63
N TRP A 29 11.26 10.96 2.57
CA TRP A 29 11.94 9.67 2.65
C TRP A 29 13.43 9.81 2.92
N THR A 30 14.10 10.76 2.26
CA THR A 30 15.51 11.07 2.53
C THR A 30 15.71 11.45 4.00
N LEU A 31 14.82 12.28 4.54
CA LEU A 31 14.86 12.67 5.95
C LEU A 31 14.65 11.47 6.88
N LEU A 32 13.63 10.64 6.59
CA LEU A 32 13.33 9.45 7.40
C LEU A 32 14.49 8.45 7.44
N VAL A 33 15.11 8.20 6.28
CA VAL A 33 16.29 7.32 6.19
C VAL A 33 17.47 7.93 6.91
N SER A 34 17.73 9.23 6.71
CA SER A 34 18.81 9.93 7.42
C SER A 34 18.61 9.92 8.93
N MET A 35 17.37 10.12 9.42
CA MET A 35 17.05 10.01 10.83
C MET A 35 17.26 8.60 11.37
N LYS A 36 16.88 7.57 10.60
CA LYS A 36 17.09 6.17 10.99
C LYS A 36 18.59 5.84 11.12
N GLN A 37 19.40 6.33 10.22
CA GLN A 37 20.86 6.17 10.27
C GLN A 37 21.52 6.97 11.40
N THR A 38 20.91 8.07 11.81
CA THR A 38 21.51 8.97 12.84
C THR A 38 21.30 8.48 14.27
N SER A 39 20.33 7.60 14.53
CA SER A 39 19.99 7.17 15.90
C SER A 39 19.72 5.66 15.98
N PRO A 40 20.73 4.81 15.72
CA PRO A 40 20.58 3.35 15.79
C PRO A 40 20.19 2.85 17.18
N GLU A 41 20.57 3.57 18.24
CA GLU A 41 20.19 3.28 19.61
C GLU A 41 18.68 3.28 19.86
N LEU A 42 17.92 4.03 19.04
CA LEU A 42 16.46 4.11 19.13
C LEU A 42 15.76 2.97 18.37
N ASP A 43 16.44 2.30 17.44
CA ASP A 43 15.81 1.40 16.47
C ASP A 43 16.17 -0.08 16.67
N ILE A 44 16.99 -0.45 17.67
CA ILE A 44 17.28 -1.86 17.95
C ILE A 44 15.99 -2.57 18.37
N PRO A 45 15.51 -3.54 17.56
CA PRO A 45 14.29 -4.28 17.86
C PRO A 45 14.52 -5.28 19.01
N GLU A 46 13.48 -5.52 19.80
CA GLU A 46 13.52 -6.55 20.85
C GLU A 46 13.34 -7.95 20.24
N GLY A 47 14.17 -8.90 20.66
CA GLY A 47 14.03 -10.30 20.28
C GLY A 47 14.47 -10.65 18.86
N VAL A 48 15.10 -9.74 18.13
CA VAL A 48 15.59 -9.94 16.76
C VAL A 48 17.03 -9.49 16.66
N PHE A 49 17.79 -10.12 15.77
CA PHE A 49 19.14 -9.65 15.46
C PHE A 49 19.09 -8.38 14.63
N TYR A 50 19.86 -7.39 15.05
CA TYR A 50 20.06 -6.12 14.37
C TYR A 50 21.43 -6.14 13.69
N ASP A 51 21.47 -6.03 12.37
CA ASP A 51 22.64 -6.17 11.51
C ASP A 51 22.98 -4.89 10.69
N GLU A 52 22.32 -3.75 11.01
CA GLU A 52 22.55 -2.50 10.29
C GLU A 52 23.89 -1.80 10.68
N ILE A 53 24.63 -2.31 11.65
CA ILE A 53 25.98 -1.83 12.00
C ILE A 53 27.01 -2.73 11.33
N GLU A 54 27.82 -2.16 10.44
CA GLU A 54 28.82 -2.94 9.69
C GLU A 54 29.79 -3.66 10.62
N GLY A 55 29.93 -4.96 10.43
CA GLY A 55 30.79 -5.81 11.25
C GLY A 55 30.20 -6.27 12.58
N TYR A 56 28.95 -5.92 12.89
CA TYR A 56 28.29 -6.27 14.15
C TYR A 56 26.88 -6.81 13.93
N ASN A 57 26.54 -7.89 14.65
CA ASN A 57 25.16 -8.35 14.81
C ASN A 57 24.78 -8.27 16.28
N ILE A 58 23.78 -7.46 16.62
CA ILE A 58 23.38 -7.19 17.99
C ILE A 58 22.00 -7.77 18.25
N TYR A 59 21.87 -8.61 19.26
CA TYR A 59 20.59 -9.12 19.74
C TYR A 59 20.31 -8.56 21.13
N VAL A 60 19.10 -8.07 21.35
CA VAL A 60 18.62 -7.56 22.63
C VAL A 60 17.30 -8.23 22.96
N LYS A 61 17.20 -8.88 24.09
CA LYS A 61 15.98 -9.58 24.51
C LYS A 61 14.89 -8.61 24.95
N GLN A 62 15.26 -7.58 25.72
CA GLN A 62 14.34 -6.55 26.21
C GLN A 62 15.02 -5.19 26.25
N LYS A 63 14.26 -4.13 25.95
CA LYS A 63 14.70 -2.74 26.00
C LYS A 63 13.74 -1.92 26.87
N ASP A 64 14.27 -1.27 27.89
CA ASP A 64 13.50 -0.29 28.64
C ASP A 64 13.49 1.05 27.88
N ARG A 65 12.34 1.38 27.29
CA ARG A 65 12.17 2.61 26.50
C ARG A 65 12.31 3.91 27.30
N LYS A 66 12.20 3.84 28.64
CA LYS A 66 12.31 5.05 29.48
C LYS A 66 13.76 5.36 29.86
N THR A 67 14.55 4.35 30.15
CA THR A 67 15.94 4.49 30.60
C THR A 67 16.95 4.25 29.48
N GLY A 68 16.54 3.65 28.37
CA GLY A 68 17.43 3.22 27.29
C GLY A 68 18.28 1.97 27.66
N MET A 69 18.01 1.34 28.79
CA MET A 69 18.73 0.14 29.23
C MET A 69 18.30 -1.07 28.40
N LEU A 70 19.30 -1.81 27.97
CA LEU A 70 19.17 -3.06 27.22
C LEU A 70 19.42 -4.22 28.17
N LYS A 71 18.65 -5.32 28.05
CA LYS A 71 18.79 -6.53 28.88
C LYS A 71 19.01 -7.77 28.02
N ASP A 72 19.83 -8.67 28.52
CA ASP A 72 20.24 -9.91 27.85
C ASP A 72 20.75 -9.61 26.42
N ILE A 73 21.93 -9.00 26.35
CA ILE A 73 22.52 -8.52 25.09
C ILE A 73 23.49 -9.58 24.60
N LEU A 74 23.41 -9.91 23.32
CA LEU A 74 24.35 -10.77 22.62
C LEU A 74 24.89 -10.04 21.39
N ILE A 75 26.18 -9.90 21.29
CA ILE A 75 26.87 -9.18 20.23
C ILE A 75 27.83 -10.12 19.52
N TYR A 76 27.64 -10.25 18.23
CA TYR A 76 28.63 -10.87 17.35
C TYR A 76 29.42 -9.75 16.68
N ASN A 77 30.69 -9.67 16.95
CA ASN A 77 31.62 -8.77 16.28
C ASN A 77 32.45 -9.57 15.29
N PHE A 78 32.33 -9.25 14.01
CA PHE A 78 33.07 -9.83 12.90
C PHE A 78 33.76 -8.77 12.04
N SER A 79 34.02 -7.58 12.61
CA SER A 79 34.73 -6.50 11.94
C SER A 79 36.10 -6.92 11.40
N ASP A 80 36.78 -7.83 12.12
CA ASP A 80 38.06 -8.41 11.72
C ASP A 80 37.91 -9.70 10.88
N GLY A 81 36.75 -9.94 10.32
CA GLY A 81 36.40 -11.12 9.52
C GLY A 81 35.79 -12.26 10.37
N PHE A 82 35.03 -13.13 9.67
CA PHE A 82 34.30 -14.23 10.33
C PHE A 82 35.22 -15.24 11.04
N GLU A 83 36.50 -15.34 10.66
CA GLU A 83 37.46 -16.23 11.28
C GLU A 83 37.92 -15.75 12.66
N ASN A 84 37.86 -14.45 12.90
CA ASN A 84 38.23 -13.78 14.14
C ASN A 84 37.01 -13.24 14.89
N ALA A 85 35.85 -13.84 14.69
CA ALA A 85 34.64 -13.37 15.31
C ALA A 85 34.71 -13.40 16.83
N HIS A 86 34.27 -12.30 17.46
CA HIS A 86 34.16 -12.17 18.91
C HIS A 86 32.68 -12.25 19.28
N ILE A 87 32.35 -12.97 20.32
CA ILE A 87 31.01 -13.06 20.88
C ILE A 87 31.01 -12.43 22.26
N ILE A 88 30.17 -11.44 22.47
CA ILE A 88 30.04 -10.78 23.77
C ILE A 88 28.61 -11.00 24.26
N TRP A 89 28.48 -11.54 25.45
CA TRP A 89 27.21 -11.63 26.16
C TRP A 89 27.24 -10.72 27.38
N ALA A 90 26.19 -9.96 27.63
CA ALA A 90 26.03 -9.13 28.80
C ALA A 90 24.61 -9.17 29.34
N SER A 91 24.46 -9.16 30.65
CA SER A 91 23.15 -9.16 31.32
C SER A 91 22.45 -7.83 31.15
N GLU A 92 23.18 -6.73 31.19
CA GLU A 92 22.63 -5.36 31.00
C GLU A 92 23.64 -4.53 30.21
N GLY A 93 23.11 -3.49 29.53
CA GLY A 93 23.96 -2.53 28.85
C GLY A 93 23.21 -1.29 28.42
N LYS A 94 23.95 -0.29 28.02
CA LYS A 94 23.44 0.95 27.48
C LYS A 94 24.25 1.33 26.26
N MET A 95 23.56 1.73 25.20
CA MET A 95 24.18 2.23 23.99
C MET A 95 23.93 3.73 23.90
N GLU A 96 24.98 4.50 23.71
CA GLU A 96 24.92 5.96 23.59
C GLU A 96 25.77 6.40 22.41
N MET A 97 25.34 7.45 21.75
CA MET A 97 26.13 8.06 20.69
C MET A 97 27.12 9.05 21.30
N THR A 98 28.35 9.04 20.82
CA THR A 98 29.35 10.02 21.22
C THR A 98 28.98 11.44 20.78
N ALA A 99 29.54 12.46 21.43
CA ALA A 99 29.24 13.88 21.13
C ALA A 99 29.62 14.28 19.71
N ASP A 100 30.60 13.61 19.11
CA ASP A 100 31.04 13.81 17.71
C ASP A 100 30.14 13.09 16.69
N LYS A 101 29.19 12.25 17.16
CA LYS A 101 28.27 11.45 16.35
C LYS A 101 28.95 10.50 15.35
N GLN A 102 30.21 10.18 15.54
CA GLN A 102 30.98 9.27 14.69
C GLN A 102 31.18 7.91 15.33
N HIS A 103 30.84 7.75 16.62
CA HIS A 103 31.02 6.52 17.34
C HIS A 103 29.82 6.19 18.21
N LEU A 104 29.52 4.93 18.35
CA LEU A 104 28.61 4.38 19.34
C LEU A 104 29.39 3.90 20.55
N TYR A 105 29.03 4.41 21.71
CA TYR A 105 29.58 4.02 22.97
C TYR A 105 28.67 2.98 23.63
N LEU A 106 29.20 1.78 23.78
CA LEU A 106 28.48 0.63 24.33
C LEU A 106 29.01 0.34 25.72
N HIS A 107 28.16 0.57 26.71
CA HIS A 107 28.40 0.21 28.10
C HIS A 107 27.75 -1.15 28.38
N LEU A 108 28.52 -2.12 28.74
CA LEU A 108 28.06 -3.48 29.07
C LEU A 108 28.36 -3.81 30.52
N TYR A 109 27.41 -4.43 31.19
CA TYR A 109 27.51 -4.80 32.60
C TYR A 109 27.30 -6.29 32.77
N ASN A 110 28.18 -6.91 33.62
CA ASN A 110 28.11 -8.30 34.02
C ASN A 110 28.00 -9.27 32.83
N GLY A 111 29.11 -9.52 32.17
CA GLY A 111 29.11 -10.30 30.95
C GLY A 111 30.35 -11.14 30.73
N GLU A 112 30.35 -11.82 29.62
CA GLU A 112 31.45 -12.66 29.15
C GLU A 112 31.74 -12.36 27.68
N GLN A 113 33.03 -12.46 27.33
CA GLN A 113 33.47 -12.36 25.94
C GLN A 113 34.19 -13.64 25.55
N PHE A 114 33.90 -14.12 24.36
CA PHE A 114 34.58 -15.25 23.72
C PHE A 114 35.25 -14.76 22.45
N GLU A 115 36.52 -15.07 22.27
CA GLU A 115 37.33 -14.65 21.14
C GLU A 115 38.10 -15.83 20.57
N ASN A 116 38.04 -16.03 19.26
CA ASN A 116 38.84 -17.02 18.56
C ASN A 116 40.25 -16.46 18.28
N LEU A 117 41.28 -17.17 18.70
CA LEU A 117 42.69 -16.78 18.48
C LEU A 117 43.31 -17.52 17.27
N LYS A 118 42.56 -17.65 16.19
CA LYS A 118 42.94 -18.46 15.02
C LYS A 118 44.15 -17.92 14.27
N SER A 119 44.42 -16.63 14.36
CA SER A 119 45.54 -15.99 13.68
C SER A 119 46.95 -16.45 14.18
N GLN A 120 47.02 -17.14 15.30
CA GLN A 120 48.28 -17.57 15.91
C GLN A 120 48.67 -19.04 15.66
N SER A 121 47.83 -19.85 15.01
CA SER A 121 48.16 -21.25 14.76
C SER A 121 47.63 -21.79 13.44
N ILE A 122 48.49 -21.84 12.43
CA ILE A 122 48.21 -22.29 11.07
C ILE A 122 48.01 -23.81 10.94
N SER A 123 48.22 -24.61 12.00
CA SER A 123 48.41 -26.07 11.85
C SER A 123 47.68 -26.97 12.84
N SER A 124 46.69 -26.56 13.57
CA SER A 124 46.00 -27.50 14.48
C SER A 124 44.49 -27.51 14.33
N ASN A 125 43.90 -28.72 14.40
CA ASN A 125 42.41 -28.90 14.48
C ASN A 125 41.80 -28.30 15.75
N ASN A 126 42.61 -27.74 16.66
CA ASN A 126 42.21 -27.05 17.88
C ASN A 126 42.48 -25.56 17.72
N VAL A 127 41.44 -24.79 17.55
CA VAL A 127 41.52 -23.32 17.56
C VAL A 127 41.50 -22.85 19.00
N PRO A 128 42.57 -22.21 19.51
CA PRO A 128 42.55 -21.66 20.86
C PRO A 128 41.55 -20.53 20.94
N TYR A 129 40.80 -20.51 22.02
CA TYR A 129 39.85 -19.42 22.30
C TYR A 129 40.17 -18.77 23.66
N ARG A 130 39.87 -17.47 23.75
CA ARG A 130 39.99 -16.70 24.97
C ARG A 130 38.59 -16.44 25.52
N ARG A 131 38.39 -16.71 26.82
CA ARG A 131 37.18 -16.35 27.56
C ARG A 131 37.52 -15.30 28.59
N GLU A 132 36.85 -14.18 28.55
CA GLU A 132 36.98 -13.09 29.53
C GLU A 132 35.64 -12.87 30.21
N THR A 133 35.65 -12.74 31.53
CA THR A 133 34.48 -12.34 32.32
C THR A 133 34.72 -10.93 32.81
N PHE A 134 33.73 -10.04 32.61
CA PHE A 134 33.84 -8.66 33.00
C PHE A 134 32.63 -8.21 33.86
N ARG A 135 32.87 -7.28 34.78
CA ARG A 135 31.80 -6.58 35.51
C ARG A 135 31.31 -5.40 34.72
N GLU A 136 32.22 -4.68 34.09
CA GLU A 136 31.94 -3.52 33.26
C GLU A 136 32.87 -3.52 32.06
N LYS A 137 32.32 -3.31 30.88
CA LYS A 137 33.07 -3.23 29.63
C LYS A 137 32.56 -2.05 28.80
N HIS A 138 33.50 -1.26 28.33
CA HIS A 138 33.24 -0.15 27.43
C HIS A 138 33.79 -0.52 26.05
N THR A 139 32.95 -0.45 25.05
CA THR A 139 33.35 -0.71 23.67
C THR A 139 32.90 0.47 22.80
N ILE A 140 33.81 0.94 21.98
CA ILE A 140 33.52 1.98 20.98
C ILE A 140 33.37 1.28 19.64
N ILE A 141 32.27 1.50 18.99
CA ILE A 141 31.97 1.00 17.64
C ILE A 141 32.03 2.22 16.71
N GLU A 142 32.85 2.13 15.66
CA GLU A 142 32.85 3.14 14.61
C GLU A 142 31.48 3.15 13.93
N PHE A 143 30.85 4.28 13.97
CA PHE A 143 29.52 4.47 13.39
C PHE A 143 29.41 5.93 12.94
N ASP A 144 29.26 6.13 11.63
CA ASP A 144 29.03 7.47 11.09
C ASP A 144 27.58 7.89 11.36
N GLY A 145 27.31 8.36 12.57
CA GLY A 145 26.03 8.95 12.98
C GLY A 145 25.89 10.43 12.64
N GLY A 146 26.81 10.99 11.88
CA GLY A 146 26.70 12.36 11.38
C GLY A 146 25.39 12.50 10.58
N PHE A 147 24.54 13.46 10.95
CA PHE A 147 23.37 13.81 10.14
C PHE A 147 23.85 14.37 8.80
N ASN A 148 24.30 13.49 7.93
CA ASN A 148 24.43 13.78 6.52
C ASN A 148 23.13 13.38 5.85
N MET A 149 22.48 14.33 5.19
CA MET A 149 21.31 14.04 4.40
C MET A 149 21.74 13.06 3.32
N VAL A 150 21.30 11.81 3.45
CA VAL A 150 21.64 10.74 2.50
C VAL A 150 21.27 11.20 1.09
N ASP A 151 22.15 10.98 0.14
CA ASP A 151 21.82 11.32 -1.24
C ASP A 151 20.55 10.57 -1.68
N GLY A 152 19.53 11.32 -2.11
CA GLY A 152 18.25 10.76 -2.53
C GLY A 152 18.30 9.85 -3.76
N SER A 153 19.49 9.65 -4.34
CA SER A 153 19.67 8.82 -5.56
C SER A 153 19.23 7.37 -5.35
N PHE A 154 19.40 6.79 -4.15
CA PHE A 154 18.93 5.43 -3.84
C PHE A 154 17.39 5.32 -3.78
N LEU A 155 16.67 6.45 -3.63
CA LEU A 155 15.21 6.52 -3.69
C LEU A 155 14.69 6.75 -5.11
N SER A 156 15.59 6.87 -6.08
CA SER A 156 15.26 7.12 -7.49
C SER A 156 14.38 6.02 -8.11
N ASP A 157 14.39 4.82 -7.55
CA ASP A 157 13.54 3.71 -8.02
C ASP A 157 12.11 3.75 -7.51
N ARG A 158 11.79 4.62 -6.55
CA ARG A 158 10.45 4.74 -6.00
C ARG A 158 9.51 5.51 -6.92
N SER A 159 8.35 4.92 -7.22
CA SER A 159 7.34 5.52 -8.11
C SER A 159 6.67 6.77 -7.52
N ASP A 160 6.54 6.84 -6.18
CA ASP A 160 5.90 7.96 -5.47
C ASP A 160 6.73 9.25 -5.48
N SER A 161 8.05 9.15 -5.73
CA SER A 161 9.00 10.26 -5.79
C SER A 161 9.17 10.84 -7.19
N LYS A 162 8.47 10.31 -8.20
CA LYS A 162 8.63 10.66 -9.62
C LYS A 162 7.43 11.44 -10.15
N ASN A 163 7.67 12.33 -11.12
CA ASN A 163 6.60 12.94 -11.91
C ASN A 163 6.09 11.96 -13.01
N MET A 164 5.01 12.31 -13.70
CA MET A 164 4.40 11.43 -14.72
C MET A 164 5.35 11.05 -15.85
N VAL A 165 6.22 11.98 -16.28
CA VAL A 165 7.19 11.73 -17.36
C VAL A 165 8.28 10.77 -16.87
N GLU A 166 8.82 11.02 -15.69
CA GLU A 166 9.82 10.15 -15.05
C GLU A 166 9.26 8.75 -14.78
N ILE A 167 7.99 8.63 -14.36
CA ILE A 167 7.33 7.34 -14.19
C ILE A 167 7.23 6.60 -15.52
N SER A 168 6.85 7.29 -16.62
CA SER A 168 6.76 6.69 -17.95
C SER A 168 8.11 6.13 -18.39
N HIS A 169 9.18 6.92 -18.29
CA HIS A 169 10.54 6.46 -18.59
C HIS A 169 10.98 5.28 -17.71
N SER A 170 10.58 5.29 -16.44
CA SER A 170 10.88 4.18 -15.53
C SER A 170 10.14 2.91 -15.92
N ILE A 171 8.87 3.01 -16.35
CA ILE A 171 8.11 1.87 -16.86
C ILE A 171 8.79 1.28 -18.09
N ASP A 172 9.23 2.11 -19.04
CA ASP A 172 9.91 1.66 -20.25
C ASP A 172 11.23 0.96 -19.90
N SER A 173 12.02 1.55 -18.99
CA SER A 173 13.28 0.96 -18.51
C SER A 173 13.07 -0.38 -17.79
N LEU A 174 12.07 -0.43 -16.88
CA LEU A 174 11.74 -1.65 -16.16
C LEU A 174 11.21 -2.75 -17.11
N THR A 175 10.41 -2.39 -18.10
CA THR A 175 9.90 -3.33 -19.11
C THR A 175 11.05 -3.90 -19.92
N PHE A 176 11.97 -3.06 -20.39
CA PHE A 176 13.16 -3.52 -21.10
C PHE A 176 14.03 -4.46 -20.25
N ARG A 177 14.22 -4.11 -18.97
CA ARG A 177 14.94 -4.97 -18.01
C ARG A 177 14.21 -6.31 -17.78
N GLY A 178 12.90 -6.29 -17.62
CA GLY A 178 12.08 -7.49 -17.48
C GLY A 178 12.18 -8.42 -18.69
N ASP A 179 12.09 -7.85 -19.90
CA ASP A 179 12.24 -8.59 -21.15
C ASP A 179 13.66 -9.18 -21.31
N SER A 180 14.68 -8.45 -20.87
CA SER A 180 16.06 -8.93 -20.89
C SER A 180 16.27 -10.10 -19.93
N ILE A 181 15.79 -9.98 -18.68
CA ILE A 181 15.83 -11.06 -17.68
C ILE A 181 15.03 -12.27 -18.17
N GLY A 182 13.83 -12.04 -18.71
CA GLY A 182 12.98 -13.11 -19.24
C GLY A 182 13.62 -13.87 -20.40
N ARG A 183 14.28 -13.17 -21.32
CA ARG A 183 15.03 -13.82 -22.44
C ARG A 183 16.23 -14.61 -21.92
N SER A 184 16.99 -14.06 -20.99
CA SER A 184 18.12 -14.77 -20.36
C SER A 184 17.65 -16.03 -19.64
N LEU A 185 16.60 -15.90 -18.83
CA LEU A 185 15.99 -17.00 -18.11
C LEU A 185 15.45 -18.09 -19.05
N TYR A 186 14.76 -17.69 -20.11
CA TYR A 186 14.28 -18.64 -21.13
C TYR A 186 15.44 -19.40 -21.80
N SER A 187 16.51 -18.70 -22.18
CA SER A 187 17.67 -19.35 -22.81
C SER A 187 18.37 -20.33 -21.87
N GLU A 188 18.48 -19.97 -20.60
CA GLU A 188 19.10 -20.81 -19.57
C GLU A 188 18.27 -22.06 -19.29
N ILE A 189 16.97 -21.93 -19.10
CA ILE A 189 16.07 -23.07 -18.87
C ILE A 189 16.01 -23.96 -20.09
N LYS A 190 15.95 -23.37 -21.30
CA LYS A 190 15.99 -24.12 -22.53
C LYS A 190 17.24 -24.99 -22.61
N SER A 191 18.42 -24.46 -22.29
CA SER A 191 19.68 -25.20 -22.29
C SER A 191 19.72 -26.30 -21.21
N SER A 192 19.08 -26.06 -20.05
CA SER A 192 19.01 -27.07 -18.98
C SER A 192 17.94 -28.14 -19.25
N ALA A 193 16.86 -27.80 -19.96
CA ALA A 193 15.80 -28.74 -20.31
C ALA A 193 16.22 -29.73 -21.42
N TYR A 194 16.91 -29.22 -22.39
CA TYR A 194 17.44 -30.03 -23.50
C TYR A 194 18.91 -30.37 -23.20
N ARG A 195 19.17 -31.66 -23.05
CA ARG A 195 20.52 -32.15 -22.84
C ARG A 195 21.28 -32.02 -24.19
N ASP A 196 22.15 -31.02 -24.30
CA ASP A 196 23.10 -30.95 -25.41
C ASP A 196 24.11 -32.10 -25.22
N ILE A 197 24.03 -33.07 -26.10
CA ILE A 197 25.03 -34.14 -26.18
C ILE A 197 26.15 -33.57 -27.03
N ASP A 198 27.31 -33.31 -26.44
CA ASP A 198 28.52 -32.96 -27.20
C ASP A 198 28.89 -34.15 -28.09
N LEU A 199 28.41 -34.08 -29.32
CA LEU A 199 28.74 -35.05 -30.32
C LEU A 199 30.20 -34.87 -30.76
N THR A 200 31.00 -35.96 -30.63
CA THR A 200 32.32 -35.96 -31.23
C THR A 200 32.21 -35.78 -32.76
N LYS A 201 33.19 -35.14 -33.41
CA LYS A 201 33.15 -34.97 -34.88
C LYS A 201 32.86 -36.27 -35.65
N LYS A 202 33.33 -37.42 -35.15
CA LYS A 202 33.05 -38.77 -35.72
C LYS A 202 31.58 -39.18 -35.59
N ASP A 203 30.92 -38.84 -34.47
CA ASP A 203 29.54 -39.15 -34.23
C ASP A 203 28.59 -38.24 -34.99
N SER A 204 28.97 -36.96 -35.17
CA SER A 204 28.25 -36.02 -36.02
C SER A 204 28.25 -36.48 -37.52
N VAL A 205 29.39 -36.94 -38.04
CA VAL A 205 29.46 -37.48 -39.41
C VAL A 205 28.62 -38.74 -39.55
N LYS A 206 28.69 -39.69 -38.63
CA LYS A 206 27.85 -40.89 -38.61
C LYS A 206 26.34 -40.56 -38.54
N MET A 207 25.96 -39.54 -37.78
CA MET A 207 24.57 -39.11 -37.69
C MET A 207 24.05 -38.53 -38.99
N ILE A 208 24.89 -37.77 -39.72
CA ILE A 208 24.55 -37.22 -41.01
C ILE A 208 24.45 -38.31 -42.08
N GLU A 209 25.38 -39.30 -42.05
CA GLU A 209 25.35 -40.47 -42.95
C GLU A 209 24.22 -41.42 -42.69
N SER A 210 23.73 -41.58 -41.44
CA SER A 210 22.68 -42.50 -41.07
C SER A 210 21.26 -41.99 -41.28
N HIS A 211 20.99 -41.07 -42.21
CA HIS A 211 19.66 -40.51 -42.48
C HIS A 211 18.80 -40.51 -41.20
N MET A 212 18.73 -39.38 -40.49
CA MET A 212 17.97 -39.27 -39.23
C MET A 212 16.58 -39.80 -39.41
N THR A 213 16.35 -41.08 -39.09
CA THR A 213 15.03 -41.63 -38.91
C THR A 213 14.42 -40.92 -37.71
N ILE A 214 13.34 -40.18 -37.93
CA ILE A 214 12.56 -39.58 -36.83
C ILE A 214 12.10 -40.74 -35.94
N ILE A 215 12.74 -40.89 -34.77
CA ILE A 215 12.37 -41.91 -33.80
C ILE A 215 11.03 -41.49 -33.19
N ASN A 216 9.99 -42.22 -33.44
CA ASN A 216 8.73 -42.01 -32.77
C ASN A 216 8.87 -42.46 -31.32
N ALA A 217 8.88 -41.48 -30.39
CA ALA A 217 9.07 -41.71 -28.96
C ALA A 217 8.02 -42.65 -28.38
N ASP A 218 6.77 -42.59 -28.87
CA ASP A 218 5.66 -43.46 -28.42
C ASP A 218 5.88 -44.91 -28.80
N SER A 219 6.41 -45.20 -30.00
CA SER A 219 6.73 -46.54 -30.43
C SER A 219 7.91 -47.12 -29.67
N LEU A 220 8.91 -46.31 -29.35
CA LEU A 220 10.04 -46.70 -28.53
C LEU A 220 9.60 -47.01 -27.09
N PHE A 221 8.78 -46.16 -26.48
CA PHE A 221 8.26 -46.36 -25.14
C PHE A 221 7.35 -47.59 -25.04
N SER A 222 6.56 -47.85 -26.08
CA SER A 222 5.71 -49.05 -26.10
C SER A 222 6.50 -50.36 -26.15
N SER A 223 7.72 -50.35 -26.72
CA SER A 223 8.62 -51.50 -26.81
C SER A 223 9.34 -51.86 -25.49
N TYR A 224 9.34 -50.94 -24.52
CA TYR A 224 10.00 -51.13 -23.21
C TYR A 224 9.27 -52.14 -22.34
N THR A 225 10.03 -52.88 -21.52
CA THR A 225 9.50 -53.73 -20.44
C THR A 225 8.82 -52.87 -19.36
N LEU A 226 7.97 -53.48 -18.54
CA LEU A 226 7.24 -52.78 -17.47
C LEU A 226 8.20 -52.04 -16.51
N SER A 227 9.32 -52.67 -16.16
CA SER A 227 10.35 -52.10 -15.28
C SER A 227 11.07 -50.90 -15.92
N GLU A 228 11.34 -50.93 -17.22
CA GLU A 228 11.97 -49.87 -17.95
C GLU A 228 10.99 -48.66 -18.11
N LYS A 229 9.70 -48.95 -18.35
CA LYS A 229 8.65 -47.93 -18.40
C LYS A 229 8.53 -47.18 -17.07
N ASP A 230 8.52 -47.93 -15.95
CA ASP A 230 8.42 -47.36 -14.61
C ASP A 230 9.64 -46.47 -14.30
N LYS A 231 10.84 -46.96 -14.62
CA LYS A 231 12.09 -46.22 -14.46
C LYS A 231 12.13 -44.94 -15.32
N THR A 232 11.71 -45.00 -16.58
CA THR A 232 11.71 -43.85 -17.48
C THR A 232 10.68 -42.82 -17.06
N LEU A 233 9.50 -43.22 -16.59
CA LEU A 233 8.48 -42.33 -16.06
C LEU A 233 8.93 -41.68 -14.73
N GLY A 234 9.56 -42.49 -13.84
CA GLY A 234 10.14 -41.96 -12.61
C GLY A 234 11.19 -40.86 -12.87
N ASN A 235 12.16 -41.17 -13.74
CA ASN A 235 13.18 -40.19 -14.13
C ASN A 235 12.59 -38.93 -14.80
N ALA A 236 11.54 -39.08 -15.61
CA ALA A 236 10.87 -37.97 -16.26
C ALA A 236 10.11 -37.11 -15.25
N ALA A 237 9.46 -37.73 -14.26
CA ALA A 237 8.78 -37.02 -13.17
C ALA A 237 9.76 -36.24 -12.30
N GLU A 238 10.86 -36.86 -11.85
CA GLU A 238 11.91 -36.20 -11.09
C GLU A 238 12.51 -35.00 -11.86
N ARG A 239 12.74 -35.17 -13.17
CA ARG A 239 13.26 -34.10 -14.00
C ARG A 239 12.27 -32.96 -14.16
N ALA A 240 10.99 -33.25 -14.35
CA ALA A 240 9.94 -32.25 -14.43
C ALA A 240 9.79 -31.48 -13.12
N GLU A 241 9.85 -32.15 -11.98
CA GLU A 241 9.80 -31.51 -10.65
C GLU A 241 11.04 -30.62 -10.39
N SER A 242 12.22 -31.13 -10.76
CA SER A 242 13.47 -30.36 -10.68
C SER A 242 13.40 -29.08 -11.53
N LEU A 243 12.92 -29.18 -12.79
CA LEU A 243 12.75 -28.01 -13.68
C LEU A 243 11.69 -27.04 -13.15
N ALA A 244 10.59 -27.54 -12.59
CA ALA A 244 9.56 -26.68 -11.99
C ALA A 244 10.11 -25.91 -10.77
N SER A 245 10.89 -26.57 -9.92
CA SER A 245 11.55 -25.94 -8.77
C SER A 245 12.57 -24.88 -9.22
N GLU A 246 13.39 -25.22 -10.21
CA GLU A 246 14.36 -24.29 -10.82
C GLU A 246 13.67 -23.08 -11.44
N TRP A 247 12.57 -23.30 -12.17
CA TRP A 247 11.76 -22.22 -12.72
C TRP A 247 11.20 -21.29 -11.64
N ASN A 248 10.60 -21.84 -10.59
CA ASN A 248 10.04 -21.06 -9.49
C ASN A 248 11.10 -20.18 -8.81
N MET A 249 12.30 -20.72 -8.58
CA MET A 249 13.38 -19.96 -7.97
C MET A 249 13.92 -18.86 -8.90
N LYS A 250 14.15 -19.18 -10.18
CA LYS A 250 14.71 -18.25 -11.16
C LYS A 250 13.71 -17.22 -11.68
N SER A 251 12.40 -17.45 -11.55
CA SER A 251 11.35 -16.49 -11.94
C SER A 251 11.14 -15.37 -10.91
N TYR A 252 11.67 -15.50 -9.70
CA TYR A 252 11.51 -14.49 -8.66
C TYR A 252 11.95 -13.06 -9.09
N PRO A 253 13.09 -12.86 -9.76
CA PRO A 253 13.50 -11.53 -10.25
C PRO A 253 12.53 -10.92 -11.27
N THR A 254 11.90 -11.73 -12.14
CA THR A 254 10.90 -11.24 -13.09
C THR A 254 9.62 -10.81 -12.37
N THR A 255 9.21 -11.55 -11.36
CA THR A 255 8.04 -11.21 -10.51
C THR A 255 8.26 -9.89 -9.78
N ASP A 256 9.47 -9.63 -9.28
CA ASP A 256 9.79 -8.35 -8.63
C ASP A 256 9.73 -7.18 -9.62
N VAL A 257 10.30 -7.35 -10.81
CA VAL A 257 10.22 -6.33 -11.88
C VAL A 257 8.76 -6.06 -12.26
N ASP A 258 7.94 -7.10 -12.43
CA ASP A 258 6.52 -6.95 -12.74
C ASP A 258 5.74 -6.23 -11.63
N ASN A 259 6.04 -6.53 -10.37
CA ASN A 259 5.48 -5.82 -9.23
C ASN A 259 5.85 -4.33 -9.25
N ASN A 260 7.09 -4.01 -9.58
CA ASN A 260 7.57 -2.63 -9.69
C ASN A 260 6.92 -1.91 -10.87
N ILE A 261 6.74 -2.55 -12.02
CA ILE A 261 6.00 -2.01 -13.17
C ILE A 261 4.56 -1.71 -12.76
N ARG A 262 3.88 -2.65 -12.06
CA ARG A 262 2.50 -2.43 -11.57
C ARG A 262 2.41 -1.23 -10.62
N LYS A 263 3.35 -1.09 -9.69
CA LYS A 263 3.40 0.05 -8.77
C LYS A 263 3.54 1.38 -9.54
N HIS A 264 4.46 1.44 -10.50
CA HIS A 264 4.67 2.64 -11.32
C HIS A 264 3.42 2.97 -12.17
N LYS A 265 2.81 1.99 -12.82
CA LYS A 265 1.55 2.18 -13.58
C LYS A 265 0.41 2.68 -12.67
N ALA A 266 0.26 2.09 -11.47
CA ALA A 266 -0.75 2.54 -10.51
C ALA A 266 -0.55 4.02 -10.14
N ASP A 267 0.67 4.40 -9.78
CA ASP A 267 0.98 5.75 -9.34
C ASP A 267 0.86 6.77 -10.49
N TRP A 268 1.15 6.37 -11.72
CA TRP A 268 0.90 7.19 -12.92
C TRP A 268 -0.58 7.51 -13.09
N HIS A 269 -1.45 6.49 -13.08
CA HIS A 269 -2.90 6.68 -13.18
C HIS A 269 -3.46 7.45 -11.97
N LYS A 270 -2.91 7.22 -10.78
CA LYS A 270 -3.36 7.86 -9.54
C LYS A 270 -3.20 9.39 -9.56
N LYS A 271 -2.18 9.91 -10.23
CA LYS A 271 -2.01 11.36 -10.41
C LYS A 271 -3.18 12.00 -11.16
N ILE A 272 -3.76 11.29 -12.14
CA ILE A 272 -4.92 11.75 -12.90
C ILE A 272 -6.21 11.55 -12.09
N THR A 273 -6.43 10.34 -11.58
CA THR A 273 -7.68 10.00 -10.87
C THR A 273 -7.90 10.85 -9.63
N LEU A 274 -6.84 11.20 -8.90
CA LEU A 274 -6.94 12.05 -7.72
C LEU A 274 -7.35 13.49 -8.08
N SER A 275 -6.81 14.04 -9.17
CA SER A 275 -7.21 15.36 -9.66
C SER A 275 -8.65 15.37 -10.17
N LEU A 276 -9.06 14.29 -10.86
CA LEU A 276 -10.44 14.12 -11.34
C LEU A 276 -11.41 13.91 -10.17
N SER A 277 -11.01 13.17 -9.14
CA SER A 277 -11.81 12.99 -7.93
C SER A 277 -12.09 14.32 -7.23
N CYS A 278 -11.11 15.23 -7.18
CA CYS A 278 -11.31 16.58 -6.63
C CYS A 278 -12.43 17.33 -7.38
N MET A 279 -12.48 17.21 -8.71
CA MET A 279 -13.55 17.79 -9.52
C MET A 279 -14.91 17.11 -9.26
N ILE A 280 -14.94 15.79 -9.13
CA ILE A 280 -16.16 15.03 -8.86
C ILE A 280 -16.71 15.36 -7.47
N PHE A 281 -15.85 15.48 -6.46
CA PHE A 281 -16.27 15.90 -5.11
C PHE A 281 -16.91 17.28 -5.11
N PHE A 282 -16.47 18.18 -5.98
CA PHE A 282 -17.15 19.47 -6.14
C PHE A 282 -18.56 19.30 -6.72
N PHE A 283 -18.75 18.42 -7.72
CA PHE A 283 -20.06 18.10 -8.26
C PHE A 283 -20.99 17.40 -7.27
N ILE A 284 -20.45 16.76 -6.25
CA ILE A 284 -21.23 16.17 -5.15
C ILE A 284 -21.54 17.23 -4.08
N GLY A 285 -20.52 17.97 -3.64
CA GLY A 285 -20.61 18.87 -2.49
C GLY A 285 -21.48 20.10 -2.73
N ALA A 286 -21.38 20.73 -3.91
CA ALA A 286 -22.15 21.91 -4.22
C ALA A 286 -23.67 21.63 -4.30
N PRO A 287 -24.15 20.59 -5.02
CA PRO A 287 -25.55 20.20 -4.99
C PRO A 287 -26.03 19.74 -3.61
N LEU A 288 -25.19 19.00 -2.89
CA LEU A 288 -25.52 18.52 -1.55
C LEU A 288 -25.80 19.68 -0.58
N GLY A 289 -24.95 20.72 -0.62
CA GLY A 289 -25.14 21.95 0.16
C GLY A 289 -26.40 22.71 -0.23
N ALA A 290 -26.77 22.71 -1.52
CA ALA A 290 -27.97 23.40 -2.01
C ALA A 290 -29.27 22.63 -1.64
N ILE A 291 -29.25 21.31 -1.69
CA ILE A 291 -30.42 20.45 -1.42
C ILE A 291 -30.73 20.38 0.08
N ILE A 292 -29.74 20.35 0.94
CA ILE A 292 -29.92 20.22 2.40
C ILE A 292 -30.15 21.61 3.04
N ARG A 293 -31.34 22.16 2.83
CA ARG A 293 -31.72 23.45 3.42
C ARG A 293 -32.18 23.33 4.90
N LYS A 294 -32.69 22.15 5.31
CA LYS A 294 -33.18 21.89 6.65
C LYS A 294 -32.13 21.11 7.45
N GLY A 295 -31.47 21.71 8.44
CA GLY A 295 -30.49 21.04 9.30
C GLY A 295 -29.22 21.82 9.58
N GLY A 296 -29.11 23.06 9.10
CA GLY A 296 -27.94 23.91 9.28
C GLY A 296 -26.73 23.41 8.50
N LEU A 297 -25.57 24.04 8.69
CA LEU A 297 -24.30 23.71 8.01
C LEU A 297 -23.72 22.34 8.42
N GLY A 298 -24.15 21.75 9.52
CA GLY A 298 -23.58 20.51 10.04
C GLY A 298 -23.93 19.27 9.21
N MET A 299 -25.17 19.16 8.70
CA MET A 299 -25.60 17.96 7.94
C MET A 299 -24.88 17.76 6.62
N PRO A 300 -24.67 18.80 5.76
CA PRO A 300 -23.88 18.64 4.55
C PRO A 300 -22.45 18.20 4.82
N VAL A 301 -21.82 18.70 5.88
CA VAL A 301 -20.45 18.32 6.27
C VAL A 301 -20.37 16.84 6.64
N VAL A 302 -21.28 16.36 7.50
CA VAL A 302 -21.31 14.95 7.91
C VAL A 302 -21.47 14.01 6.70
N ILE A 303 -22.41 14.34 5.80
CA ILE A 303 -22.65 13.52 4.61
C ILE A 303 -21.43 13.55 3.67
N SER A 304 -20.78 14.71 3.50
CA SER A 304 -19.58 14.84 2.69
C SER A 304 -18.42 13.99 3.24
N VAL A 305 -18.24 13.99 4.56
CA VAL A 305 -17.23 13.14 5.22
C VAL A 305 -17.55 11.65 5.00
N LEU A 306 -18.82 11.25 5.12
CA LEU A 306 -19.22 9.86 4.89
C LEU A 306 -18.93 9.42 3.44
N ILE A 307 -19.28 10.26 2.44
CA ILE A 307 -18.98 9.97 1.04
C ILE A 307 -17.47 9.90 0.81
N PHE A 308 -16.68 10.77 1.45
CA PHE A 308 -15.22 10.73 1.38
C PHE A 308 -14.64 9.45 1.97
N VAL A 309 -15.16 8.97 3.11
CA VAL A 309 -14.72 7.71 3.72
C VAL A 309 -15.02 6.52 2.79
N ILE A 310 -16.22 6.48 2.20
CA ILE A 310 -16.57 5.44 1.21
C ILE A 310 -15.62 5.48 0.01
N TYR A 311 -15.37 6.67 -0.54
CA TYR A 311 -14.40 6.85 -1.61
C TYR A 311 -13.03 6.30 -1.23
N TYR A 312 -12.52 6.67 -0.05
CA TYR A 312 -11.19 6.27 0.42
C TYR A 312 -11.07 4.75 0.57
N ILE A 313 -12.12 4.09 1.09
CA ILE A 313 -12.15 2.62 1.22
C ILE A 313 -12.08 1.96 -0.16
N ILE A 314 -12.89 2.43 -1.12
CA ILE A 314 -12.91 1.90 -2.48
C ILE A 314 -11.56 2.15 -3.17
N ASP A 315 -11.05 3.37 -3.14
CA ASP A 315 -9.77 3.76 -3.76
C ASP A 315 -8.60 2.96 -3.22
N SER A 316 -8.49 2.87 -1.90
CA SER A 316 -7.41 2.17 -1.21
C SER A 316 -7.48 0.66 -1.43
N GLY A 317 -8.68 0.08 -1.33
CA GLY A 317 -8.92 -1.35 -1.51
C GLY A 317 -8.66 -1.78 -2.96
N ALA A 318 -9.29 -1.13 -3.93
CA ALA A 318 -9.14 -1.46 -5.34
C ALA A 318 -7.71 -1.25 -5.86
N THR A 319 -7.04 -0.16 -5.43
CA THR A 319 -5.62 0.07 -5.77
C THR A 319 -4.72 -1.03 -5.20
N ARG A 320 -4.99 -1.52 -3.99
CA ARG A 320 -4.22 -2.61 -3.37
C ARG A 320 -4.35 -3.90 -4.17
N VAL A 321 -5.58 -4.29 -4.51
CA VAL A 321 -5.88 -5.49 -5.30
C VAL A 321 -5.28 -5.40 -6.72
N ALA A 322 -5.27 -4.22 -7.33
CA ALA A 322 -4.61 -4.01 -8.61
C ALA A 322 -3.07 -4.12 -8.49
N LYS A 323 -2.47 -3.58 -7.44
CA LYS A 323 -1.02 -3.68 -7.20
C LYS A 323 -0.56 -5.11 -6.91
N SER A 324 -1.41 -5.97 -6.29
CA SER A 324 -1.11 -7.39 -6.11
C SER A 324 -1.17 -8.20 -7.41
N GLY A 325 -1.81 -7.67 -8.45
CA GLY A 325 -1.93 -8.32 -9.75
C GLY A 325 -3.18 -9.19 -9.92
N GLU A 326 -4.08 -9.20 -8.94
CA GLU A 326 -5.34 -9.95 -8.99
C GLU A 326 -6.41 -9.27 -9.87
N MET A 327 -6.24 -7.97 -10.13
CA MET A 327 -7.15 -7.19 -10.96
C MET A 327 -6.37 -6.32 -11.96
N ASP A 328 -6.98 -6.03 -13.10
CA ASP A 328 -6.40 -5.11 -14.07
C ASP A 328 -6.09 -3.74 -13.44
N MET A 329 -4.90 -3.22 -13.73
CA MET A 329 -4.37 -2.01 -13.09
C MET A 329 -5.24 -0.78 -13.36
N VAL A 330 -5.72 -0.65 -14.61
CA VAL A 330 -6.54 0.50 -15.01
C VAL A 330 -7.89 0.44 -14.29
N LEU A 331 -8.55 -0.72 -14.31
CA LEU A 331 -9.84 -0.91 -13.62
C LEU A 331 -9.70 -0.64 -12.11
N GLY A 332 -8.65 -1.16 -11.46
CA GLY A 332 -8.47 -1.00 -10.04
C GLY A 332 -8.26 0.44 -9.59
N VAL A 333 -7.42 1.19 -10.29
CA VAL A 333 -7.14 2.60 -9.94
C VAL A 333 -8.28 3.53 -10.32
N TRP A 334 -9.05 3.22 -11.38
CA TRP A 334 -10.18 4.04 -11.83
C TRP A 334 -11.51 3.68 -11.16
N MET A 335 -11.57 2.59 -10.37
CA MET A 335 -12.81 2.10 -9.76
C MET A 335 -13.48 3.14 -8.85
N SER A 336 -12.72 3.85 -8.03
CA SER A 336 -13.25 4.93 -7.19
C SER A 336 -13.89 6.06 -8.01
N THR A 337 -13.25 6.43 -9.10
CA THR A 337 -13.75 7.45 -10.03
C THR A 337 -15.01 6.99 -10.76
N LEU A 338 -15.04 5.73 -11.21
CA LEU A 338 -16.21 5.13 -11.90
C LEU A 338 -17.44 5.05 -10.99
N VAL A 339 -17.26 4.85 -9.69
CA VAL A 339 -18.35 4.84 -8.71
C VAL A 339 -18.79 6.25 -8.36
N LEU A 340 -17.87 7.18 -8.19
CA LEU A 340 -18.18 8.55 -7.77
C LEU A 340 -18.76 9.41 -8.90
N ALA A 341 -18.33 9.23 -10.15
CA ALA A 341 -18.78 10.04 -11.26
C ALA A 341 -20.29 9.95 -11.50
N PRO A 342 -20.92 8.77 -11.54
CA PRO A 342 -22.37 8.64 -11.64
C PRO A 342 -23.10 9.27 -10.43
N LEU A 343 -22.52 9.13 -9.23
CA LEU A 343 -23.08 9.73 -8.01
C LEU A 343 -23.07 11.26 -8.11
N GLY A 344 -21.96 11.86 -8.54
CA GLY A 344 -21.84 13.29 -8.79
C GLY A 344 -22.82 13.80 -9.85
N ALA A 345 -22.94 13.06 -10.96
CA ALA A 345 -23.92 13.36 -12.01
C ALA A 345 -25.37 13.31 -11.49
N PHE A 346 -25.70 12.29 -10.69
CA PHE A 346 -27.01 12.14 -10.07
C PHE A 346 -27.34 13.32 -9.15
N PHE A 347 -26.43 13.72 -8.26
CA PHE A 347 -26.67 14.86 -7.36
C PHE A 347 -26.82 16.17 -8.13
N THR A 348 -25.98 16.39 -9.16
CA THR A 348 -26.06 17.58 -10.00
C THR A 348 -27.36 17.63 -10.76
N TYR A 349 -27.81 16.54 -11.40
CA TYR A 349 -29.07 16.44 -12.10
C TYR A 349 -30.25 16.73 -11.16
N LYS A 350 -30.23 16.15 -9.98
CA LYS A 350 -31.30 16.26 -8.99
C LYS A 350 -31.38 17.68 -8.39
N SER A 351 -30.23 18.33 -8.18
CA SER A 351 -30.17 19.72 -7.70
C SER A 351 -30.72 20.70 -8.74
N ASN A 352 -30.51 20.45 -10.03
CA ASN A 352 -30.99 21.32 -11.11
C ASN A 352 -32.50 21.21 -11.30
N ASN A 353 -33.12 20.10 -10.87
CA ASN A 353 -34.56 19.86 -11.04
C ASN A 353 -35.39 20.15 -9.77
N ASP A 354 -34.90 21.01 -8.85
CA ASP A 354 -35.56 21.47 -7.61
C ASP A 354 -36.26 20.37 -6.77
N SER A 355 -35.84 19.11 -6.94
CA SER A 355 -36.43 17.99 -6.23
C SER A 355 -35.91 17.91 -4.81
N VAL A 356 -36.82 17.92 -3.84
CA VAL A 356 -36.55 17.72 -2.38
C VAL A 356 -36.10 16.25 -2.14
N VAL A 357 -34.87 15.90 -2.53
CA VAL A 357 -34.37 14.52 -2.46
C VAL A 357 -33.98 14.12 -1.04
N PHE A 358 -33.55 15.07 -0.22
CA PHE A 358 -33.20 14.82 1.17
C PHE A 358 -34.29 15.28 2.13
N ASN A 359 -35.52 14.82 1.93
CA ASN A 359 -36.45 14.74 3.03
C ASN A 359 -35.91 13.62 3.92
N ALA A 360 -35.20 13.98 4.99
CA ALA A 360 -34.69 13.01 5.98
C ALA A 360 -35.80 12.05 6.44
N GLU A 361 -37.06 12.51 6.42
CA GLU A 361 -38.26 11.75 6.76
C GLU A 361 -38.52 10.59 5.80
N VAL A 362 -38.21 10.69 4.50
CA VAL A 362 -38.40 9.59 3.53
C VAL A 362 -37.42 8.46 3.84
N TYR A 363 -36.17 8.81 4.13
CA TYR A 363 -35.15 7.82 4.47
C TYR A 363 -35.38 7.23 5.88
N ILE A 364 -35.74 8.04 6.86
CA ILE A 364 -36.11 7.57 8.21
C ILE A 364 -37.31 6.64 8.13
N ASN A 365 -38.32 6.98 7.31
CA ASN A 365 -39.49 6.14 7.12
C ASN A 365 -39.17 4.85 6.37
N PHE A 366 -38.26 4.88 5.38
CA PHE A 366 -37.76 3.69 4.69
C PHE A 366 -37.01 2.76 5.67
N PHE A 367 -36.09 3.30 6.48
CA PHE A 367 -35.40 2.51 7.52
C PHE A 367 -36.35 2.02 8.60
N ARG A 368 -37.34 2.82 9.02
CA ARG A 368 -38.38 2.39 9.96
C ARG A 368 -39.23 1.26 9.38
N MET A 369 -39.56 1.35 8.08
CA MET A 369 -40.30 0.29 7.38
C MET A 369 -39.47 -1.00 7.30
N LEU A 370 -38.19 -0.90 7.02
CA LEU A 370 -37.26 -2.03 7.00
C LEU A 370 -37.10 -2.69 8.38
N LEU A 371 -37.14 -1.88 9.45
CA LEU A 371 -37.09 -2.35 10.86
C LEU A 371 -38.46 -2.69 11.42
N GLY A 372 -39.55 -2.71 10.62
CA GLY A 372 -40.91 -3.04 11.08
C GLY A 372 -41.56 -1.97 11.99
N LEU A 373 -41.01 -0.76 12.07
CA LEU A 373 -41.53 0.34 12.88
C LEU A 373 -42.56 1.15 12.06
N ARG A 374 -43.66 1.57 12.71
CA ARG A 374 -44.71 2.36 12.06
C ARG A 374 -44.15 3.71 11.55
N PRO A 375 -44.47 4.14 10.30
CA PRO A 375 -44.09 5.46 9.81
C PRO A 375 -44.75 6.57 10.60
N SER A 376 -44.05 7.68 10.83
CA SER A 376 -44.64 8.83 11.53
C SER A 376 -45.69 9.49 10.62
N ARG A 377 -46.85 9.76 11.22
CA ARG A 377 -47.95 10.44 10.52
C ARG A 377 -47.51 11.89 10.20
N HIS A 378 -47.37 12.23 8.91
CA HIS A 378 -47.17 13.61 8.48
C HIS A 378 -48.50 14.38 8.66
N VAL A 379 -48.49 15.32 9.56
CA VAL A 379 -49.49 16.39 9.57
C VAL A 379 -48.90 17.49 8.66
N PHE A 380 -49.45 17.63 7.46
CA PHE A 380 -49.14 18.79 6.63
C PHE A 380 -49.63 20.03 7.36
N LYS A 381 -48.74 20.80 7.94
CA LYS A 381 -49.05 22.17 8.34
C LYS A 381 -49.20 22.96 7.04
N LYS A 382 -50.44 23.19 6.62
CA LYS A 382 -50.71 24.15 5.59
C LYS A 382 -50.29 25.52 6.14
N GLU A 383 -49.31 26.15 5.54
CA GLU A 383 -49.05 27.57 5.84
C GLU A 383 -50.30 28.35 5.43
N VAL A 384 -51.07 28.71 6.41
CA VAL A 384 -52.15 29.65 6.23
C VAL A 384 -51.49 31.03 6.15
N ILE A 385 -51.46 31.62 4.98
CA ILE A 385 -51.11 33.03 4.83
C ILE A 385 -52.24 33.77 5.56
N ILE A 386 -51.95 34.25 6.76
CA ILE A 386 -52.85 35.12 7.49
C ILE A 386 -52.65 36.51 6.85
N GLU A 387 -53.49 36.84 5.86
CA GLU A 387 -53.61 38.22 5.43
C GLU A 387 -54.18 39.02 6.60
N ASP A 388 -53.71 40.26 6.76
CA ASP A 388 -54.21 41.15 7.79
C ASP A 388 -55.75 41.25 7.68
N PRO A 389 -56.50 41.02 8.74
CA PRO A 389 -57.93 40.92 8.70
C PRO A 389 -58.54 42.28 8.32
N ASP A 390 -59.23 42.33 7.18
CA ASP A 390 -60.02 43.48 6.76
C ASP A 390 -61.28 43.56 7.63
N TYR A 391 -61.16 44.19 8.77
CA TYR A 391 -62.22 44.32 9.77
C TYR A 391 -63.51 44.87 9.22
N PRO A 392 -63.61 45.93 8.36
CA PRO A 392 -64.81 46.39 7.79
C PRO A 392 -65.61 45.37 6.92
N ASN A 393 -64.83 44.54 6.18
CA ASN A 393 -65.44 43.55 5.30
C ASN A 393 -65.88 42.32 6.05
N ILE A 394 -65.18 41.99 7.14
CA ILE A 394 -65.55 40.89 8.05
C ILE A 394 -66.83 41.23 8.84
N LEU A 395 -66.97 42.48 9.28
CA LEU A 395 -68.15 42.92 10.00
C LEU A 395 -69.37 42.89 9.09
N ALA A 396 -69.25 43.40 7.83
CA ALA A 396 -70.36 43.35 6.85
C ALA A 396 -70.78 41.90 6.54
N ARG A 397 -69.83 40.99 6.37
CA ARG A 397 -70.13 39.56 6.17
C ARG A 397 -70.75 38.89 7.37
N LEU A 398 -70.39 39.31 8.58
CA LEU A 398 -70.93 38.80 9.83
C LEU A 398 -72.42 39.26 9.97
N ASP A 399 -72.72 40.51 9.62
CA ASP A 399 -74.11 41.04 9.57
C ASP A 399 -74.97 40.31 8.55
N ASP A 400 -74.45 40.06 7.34
CA ASP A 400 -75.09 39.24 6.31
C ASP A 400 -75.40 37.84 6.80
N LEU A 401 -74.44 37.21 7.45
CA LEU A 401 -74.59 35.86 8.02
C LEU A 401 -75.60 35.81 9.14
N CYS A 402 -75.62 36.84 9.99
CA CYS A 402 -76.64 36.97 11.06
C CYS A 402 -78.03 37.11 10.46
N ASN A 403 -78.20 37.89 9.40
CA ASN A 403 -79.47 38.05 8.66
C ASN A 403 -79.93 36.73 8.00
N GLU A 404 -79.01 36.00 7.37
CA GLU A 404 -79.29 34.66 6.83
C GLU A 404 -79.70 33.67 7.92
N CYS A 405 -78.99 33.65 9.05
CA CYS A 405 -79.35 32.79 10.19
C CYS A 405 -80.70 33.09 10.77
N GLN A 406 -81.13 34.35 10.77
CA GLN A 406 -82.51 34.72 11.19
C GLN A 406 -83.56 34.24 10.21
N ILE A 407 -83.26 34.23 8.91
CA ILE A 407 -84.20 33.74 7.87
C ILE A 407 -84.40 32.22 7.96
N TYR A 408 -83.36 31.47 8.33
CA TYR A 408 -83.41 30.01 8.38
C TYR A 408 -83.61 29.44 9.82
N ASP A 409 -83.89 30.31 10.79
CA ASP A 409 -84.18 29.94 12.19
C ASP A 409 -83.06 29.01 12.80
N LEU A 410 -81.85 29.25 12.34
CA LEU A 410 -80.68 28.50 12.78
C LEU A 410 -80.13 29.07 14.10
N SER A 411 -80.18 28.30 15.12
CA SER A 411 -79.58 28.65 16.41
C SER A 411 -78.05 28.70 16.32
N LEU A 412 -77.43 29.80 16.76
CA LEU A 412 -75.95 30.03 16.81
C LEU A 412 -75.16 28.95 17.58
N ILE A 413 -75.87 28.07 18.31
CA ILE A 413 -75.29 26.98 19.13
C ILE A 413 -74.82 25.80 18.23
N HIS A 414 -75.26 25.71 16.97
CA HIS A 414 -74.93 24.63 16.06
C HIS A 414 -73.84 24.97 15.03
N ILE A 415 -73.22 26.16 15.08
CA ILE A 415 -72.08 26.57 14.30
C ILE A 415 -70.82 26.47 15.16
#